data_a2db88f1fef4cd23085b25d66d846dc0
#
_entry.id   a2db88f1fef4cd23085b25d66d846dc0
#
_cell.length_a   1.000
_cell.length_b   1.000
_cell.length_c   1.000
_cell.angle_alpha   90.00
_cell.angle_beta   90.00
_cell.angle_gamma   90.00
#
_symmetry.space_group_name_H-M   'P 1'
#
loop_
_entity.id
_entity.type
_entity.pdbx_description
1 polymer ?
#
loop_
_entity_poly.entity_id
_entity_poly.type
_entity_poly.pdbx_seq_one_letter_code
_entity_poly.pdbx_strand_id
1 'polypeptide(L)'
;MPSDQPEGRSFYDMHAKGGMLPMHRAHFQKAIIKNLPPTCTTHFGKRLVSYDDPSSGPITLHFKDGTTAECDVLVGADGIKSVVRANMLANLAKEGKVSEAEALAPNPFWSGSVAYRGLIPKETLEAKFPGHRALKDDIIYCGKDKHLIIFPISRGAHVNVVAFTSEPSKEGTQYSANEKEWVADVPKEELLQAYAGWEPEVTALLECVDKPSKWAIHAVKPLSTFVSGRVALLGDSAHAMTPHLGSGAGQAIEDGYILSALLASPKCTPSSLPRVLEIYDQVRRPKAKEVCELSRTNGAIYEFNGAGNEHIEPYDESVDLAELEKIGKEAEKHWDWAWKKSAEEDRENALKLLATI
;
A
#
# COMPACT_ATOMS: atom_id res chain seq x y z
N MET A 1 4.87 -6.27 20.75
CA MET A 1 5.88 -6.43 21.83
C MET A 1 6.85 -5.27 21.74
N PRO A 2 7.18 -4.58 22.83
CA PRO A 2 8.37 -3.77 22.83
C PRO A 2 9.57 -4.69 22.77
N SER A 3 10.20 -4.72 21.62
CA SER A 3 11.27 -5.65 21.28
C SER A 3 12.64 -4.99 21.24
N ASP A 4 12.65 -3.68 21.48
CA ASP A 4 13.85 -2.90 21.70
C ASP A 4 14.39 -3.02 23.15
N GLN A 5 13.97 -4.07 23.87
CA GLN A 5 14.41 -4.43 25.23
C GLN A 5 15.12 -5.79 25.22
N PRO A 6 16.05 -6.03 26.19
CA PRO A 6 16.77 -7.32 26.27
C PRO A 6 15.86 -8.54 26.41
N GLU A 7 14.73 -8.37 27.08
CA GLU A 7 13.67 -9.40 27.20
C GLU A 7 12.38 -8.80 26.63
N GLY A 8 12.04 -9.18 25.40
CA GLY A 8 10.83 -8.70 24.74
C GLY A 8 9.56 -9.07 25.52
N ARG A 9 8.57 -8.20 25.54
CA ARG A 9 7.27 -8.43 26.19
C ARG A 9 6.15 -8.61 25.19
N SER A 10 5.43 -9.76 25.23
CA SER A 10 4.14 -9.86 24.57
C SER A 10 3.12 -9.01 25.31
N PHE A 11 2.47 -8.10 24.63
CA PHE A 11 1.52 -7.19 25.27
C PHE A 11 0.10 -7.24 24.68
N TYR A 12 -0.06 -7.77 23.48
CA TYR A 12 -1.38 -7.84 22.85
C TYR A 12 -1.48 -8.98 21.83
N ASP A 13 -2.56 -9.73 21.89
CA ASP A 13 -2.93 -10.72 20.88
C ASP A 13 -4.08 -10.19 20.05
N MET A 14 -3.80 -9.88 18.78
CA MET A 14 -4.79 -9.37 17.84
C MET A 14 -5.58 -10.54 17.23
N HIS A 15 -6.91 -10.47 17.32
CA HIS A 15 -7.79 -11.51 16.83
C HIS A 15 -8.47 -11.13 15.52
N ALA A 16 -7.83 -11.44 14.39
CA ALA A 16 -8.42 -11.24 13.09
C ALA A 16 -9.61 -12.19 12.83
N LYS A 17 -10.72 -11.64 12.35
CA LYS A 17 -11.93 -12.42 11.99
C LYS A 17 -11.80 -13.15 10.63
N GLY A 18 -10.71 -12.95 9.92
CA GLY A 18 -10.38 -13.59 8.66
C GLY A 18 -8.87 -13.67 8.48
N GLY A 19 -8.40 -14.61 7.69
CA GLY A 19 -6.96 -14.78 7.42
C GLY A 19 -6.50 -13.86 6.28
N MET A 20 -5.24 -13.40 6.33
CA MET A 20 -4.56 -12.88 5.17
C MET A 20 -4.49 -13.96 4.08
N LEU A 21 -4.58 -13.54 2.82
CA LEU A 21 -4.29 -14.39 1.67
C LEU A 21 -2.88 -14.06 1.16
N PRO A 22 -1.82 -14.58 1.82
CA PRO A 22 -0.46 -14.32 1.37
C PRO A 22 -0.21 -15.06 0.08
N MET A 23 0.06 -14.34 -0.99
CA MET A 23 0.34 -14.95 -2.28
C MET A 23 1.55 -14.32 -2.95
N HIS A 24 2.31 -15.14 -3.65
CA HIS A 24 3.43 -14.65 -4.44
C HIS A 24 2.90 -13.86 -5.64
N ARG A 25 3.32 -12.59 -5.77
CA ARG A 25 2.84 -11.66 -6.82
C ARG A 25 2.84 -12.27 -8.23
N ALA A 26 3.92 -12.99 -8.61
CA ALA A 26 4.01 -13.60 -9.92
C ALA A 26 2.98 -14.73 -10.13
N HIS A 27 2.61 -15.48 -9.09
CA HIS A 27 1.59 -16.52 -9.18
C HIS A 27 0.20 -15.91 -9.35
N PHE A 28 -0.10 -14.86 -8.59
CA PHE A 28 -1.36 -14.11 -8.72
C PHE A 28 -1.49 -13.52 -10.12
N GLN A 29 -0.45 -12.85 -10.63
CA GLN A 29 -0.45 -12.28 -11.98
C GLN A 29 -0.65 -13.34 -13.06
N LYS A 30 0.03 -14.50 -12.96
CA LYS A 30 -0.18 -15.62 -13.90
C LYS A 30 -1.61 -16.16 -13.86
N ALA A 31 -2.20 -16.25 -12.67
CA ALA A 31 -3.59 -16.70 -12.53
C ALA A 31 -4.57 -15.73 -13.20
N ILE A 32 -4.39 -14.42 -13.03
CA ILE A 32 -5.22 -13.41 -13.70
C ILE A 32 -5.05 -13.51 -15.21
N ILE A 33 -3.83 -13.51 -15.74
CA ILE A 33 -3.56 -13.57 -17.17
C ILE A 33 -4.21 -14.79 -17.81
N LYS A 34 -4.15 -15.95 -17.14
CA LYS A 34 -4.76 -17.19 -17.62
C LYS A 34 -6.28 -17.11 -17.77
N ASN A 35 -6.93 -16.24 -17.01
CA ASN A 35 -8.39 -16.09 -16.96
C ASN A 35 -8.89 -14.86 -17.72
N LEU A 36 -8.02 -14.14 -18.44
CA LEU A 36 -8.46 -13.03 -19.29
C LEU A 36 -9.30 -13.56 -20.46
N PRO A 37 -10.42 -12.90 -20.79
CA PRO A 37 -11.25 -13.29 -21.92
C PRO A 37 -10.51 -13.05 -23.26
N PRO A 38 -10.87 -13.78 -24.34
CA PRO A 38 -10.24 -13.60 -25.65
C PRO A 38 -10.37 -12.18 -26.24
N THR A 39 -11.32 -11.41 -25.75
CA THR A 39 -11.53 -9.99 -26.13
C THR A 39 -10.53 -9.05 -25.47
N CYS A 40 -9.76 -9.51 -24.48
CA CYS A 40 -8.74 -8.72 -23.82
C CYS A 40 -7.40 -8.89 -24.54
N THR A 41 -6.91 -7.83 -25.16
CA THR A 41 -5.58 -7.81 -25.80
C THR A 41 -4.55 -7.22 -24.84
N THR A 42 -3.42 -7.92 -24.67
CA THR A 42 -2.34 -7.50 -23.76
C THR A 42 -1.13 -7.05 -24.57
N HIS A 43 -0.64 -5.83 -24.30
CA HIS A 43 0.55 -5.28 -24.92
C HIS A 43 1.62 -5.00 -23.88
N PHE A 44 2.68 -5.81 -23.86
CA PHE A 44 3.83 -5.62 -22.97
C PHE A 44 4.85 -4.62 -23.55
N GLY A 45 5.66 -4.00 -22.67
CA GLY A 45 6.71 -3.07 -23.09
C GLY A 45 6.22 -1.70 -23.55
N LYS A 46 4.92 -1.41 -23.45
CA LYS A 46 4.31 -0.12 -23.80
C LYS A 46 4.33 0.81 -22.59
N ARG A 47 5.22 1.80 -22.62
CA ARG A 47 5.31 2.83 -21.57
C ARG A 47 4.58 4.08 -22.03
N LEU A 48 3.45 4.39 -21.37
CA LEU A 48 2.71 5.62 -21.60
C LEU A 48 3.56 6.84 -21.19
N VAL A 49 3.54 7.91 -21.98
CA VAL A 49 4.19 9.19 -21.67
C VAL A 49 3.20 10.35 -21.59
N SER A 50 2.09 10.28 -22.33
CA SER A 50 0.99 11.23 -22.24
C SER A 50 -0.28 10.67 -22.87
N TYR A 51 -1.38 11.37 -22.71
CA TYR A 51 -2.61 11.13 -23.42
C TYR A 51 -3.32 12.44 -23.77
N ASP A 52 -4.10 12.44 -24.83
CA ASP A 52 -5.02 13.51 -25.22
C ASP A 52 -6.46 13.02 -25.07
N ASP A 53 -7.28 13.75 -24.30
CA ASP A 53 -8.72 13.49 -24.15
C ASP A 53 -9.50 14.66 -24.79
N PRO A 54 -9.79 14.60 -26.10
CA PRO A 54 -10.50 15.66 -26.77
C PRO A 54 -11.98 15.66 -26.37
N SER A 55 -12.66 16.79 -26.55
CA SER A 55 -14.11 16.92 -26.31
C SER A 55 -14.96 16.03 -27.22
N SER A 56 -14.41 15.58 -28.36
CA SER A 56 -15.03 14.65 -29.31
C SER A 56 -13.98 13.71 -29.91
N GLY A 57 -14.39 12.47 -30.21
CA GLY A 57 -13.48 11.42 -30.69
C GLY A 57 -12.86 10.60 -29.58
N PRO A 58 -11.98 9.64 -29.90
CA PRO A 58 -11.32 8.77 -28.91
C PRO A 58 -10.24 9.50 -28.11
N ILE A 59 -9.90 8.95 -26.95
CA ILE A 59 -8.68 9.32 -26.20
C ILE A 59 -7.49 8.75 -26.96
N THR A 60 -6.47 9.56 -27.22
CA THR A 60 -5.23 9.11 -27.86
C THR A 60 -4.13 8.93 -26.84
N LEU A 61 -3.55 7.74 -26.79
CA LEU A 61 -2.44 7.37 -25.90
C LEU A 61 -1.11 7.48 -26.65
N HIS A 62 -0.11 8.12 -26.05
CA HIS A 62 1.24 8.26 -26.62
C HIS A 62 2.24 7.44 -25.83
N PHE A 63 2.98 6.55 -26.47
CA PHE A 63 3.95 5.68 -25.85
C PHE A 63 5.39 6.14 -26.12
N LYS A 64 6.30 5.77 -25.21
CA LYS A 64 7.72 6.14 -25.29
C LYS A 64 8.41 5.66 -26.57
N ASP A 65 7.92 4.59 -27.18
CA ASP A 65 8.43 4.03 -28.44
C ASP A 65 7.93 4.76 -29.70
N GLY A 66 7.19 5.86 -29.52
CA GLY A 66 6.64 6.67 -30.60
C GLY A 66 5.31 6.13 -31.18
N THR A 67 4.81 5.00 -30.70
CA THR A 67 3.52 4.48 -31.15
C THR A 67 2.37 5.14 -30.39
N THR A 68 1.16 5.06 -30.98
CA THR A 68 -0.08 5.53 -30.35
C THR A 68 -1.11 4.42 -30.27
N ALA A 69 -2.13 4.61 -29.44
CA ALA A 69 -3.34 3.80 -29.40
C ALA A 69 -4.54 4.69 -29.06
N GLU A 70 -5.74 4.22 -29.38
CA GLU A 70 -6.99 4.93 -29.11
C GLU A 70 -7.89 4.11 -28.17
N CYS A 71 -8.66 4.81 -27.33
CA CYS A 71 -9.67 4.20 -26.47
C CYS A 71 -10.80 5.18 -26.14
N ASP A 72 -11.95 4.63 -25.72
CA ASP A 72 -13.11 5.41 -25.28
C ASP A 72 -13.03 5.77 -23.81
N VAL A 73 -12.34 4.95 -23.01
CA VAL A 73 -12.08 5.15 -21.57
C VAL A 73 -10.63 4.78 -21.24
N LEU A 74 -9.97 5.61 -20.45
CA LEU A 74 -8.63 5.34 -19.95
C LEU A 74 -8.68 5.06 -18.45
N VAL A 75 -8.18 3.89 -18.03
CA VAL A 75 -7.97 3.57 -16.62
C VAL A 75 -6.48 3.56 -16.32
N GLY A 76 -6.01 4.55 -15.59
CA GLY A 76 -4.63 4.64 -15.11
C GLY A 76 -4.41 3.72 -13.91
N ALA A 77 -3.76 2.58 -14.13
CA ALA A 77 -3.31 1.63 -13.11
C ALA A 77 -1.77 1.51 -13.15
N ASP A 78 -1.09 2.60 -13.45
CA ASP A 78 0.33 2.69 -13.77
C ASP A 78 1.22 2.94 -12.54
N GLY A 79 0.64 2.72 -11.34
CA GLY A 79 1.38 2.64 -10.08
C GLY A 79 1.70 4.00 -9.46
N ILE A 80 2.52 3.98 -8.42
CA ILE A 80 2.81 5.16 -7.59
C ILE A 80 3.40 6.35 -8.39
N LYS A 81 4.16 6.09 -9.47
CA LYS A 81 4.73 7.10 -10.38
C LYS A 81 3.84 7.36 -11.60
N SER A 82 2.54 7.35 -11.41
CA SER A 82 1.54 7.41 -12.47
C SER A 82 1.70 8.63 -13.39
N VAL A 83 1.84 8.34 -14.67
CA VAL A 83 1.81 9.35 -15.74
C VAL A 83 0.37 9.80 -15.99
N VAL A 84 -0.61 8.88 -15.88
CA VAL A 84 -2.02 9.23 -16.04
C VAL A 84 -2.45 10.25 -14.98
N ARG A 85 -2.09 10.02 -13.70
CA ARG A 85 -2.36 10.98 -12.61
C ARG A 85 -1.75 12.36 -12.90
N ALA A 86 -0.48 12.40 -13.29
CA ALA A 86 0.21 13.66 -13.54
C ALA A 86 -0.47 14.48 -14.68
N ASN A 87 -0.80 13.80 -15.78
CA ASN A 87 -1.48 14.45 -16.90
C ASN A 87 -2.91 14.90 -16.53
N MET A 88 -3.65 14.04 -15.80
CA MET A 88 -5.01 14.36 -15.35
C MET A 88 -5.04 15.61 -14.47
N LEU A 89 -4.19 15.66 -13.45
CA LEU A 89 -4.13 16.80 -12.53
C LEU A 89 -3.68 18.09 -13.25
N ALA A 90 -2.70 17.99 -14.15
CA ALA A 90 -2.26 19.14 -14.94
C ALA A 90 -3.39 19.71 -15.82
N ASN A 91 -4.22 18.86 -16.41
CA ASN A 91 -5.36 19.29 -17.21
C ASN A 91 -6.47 19.89 -16.34
N LEU A 92 -6.80 19.26 -15.20
CA LEU A 92 -7.79 19.79 -14.25
C LEU A 92 -7.38 21.15 -13.67
N ALA A 93 -6.08 21.39 -13.44
CA ALA A 93 -5.60 22.70 -12.99
C ALA A 93 -5.78 23.79 -14.06
N LYS A 94 -5.49 23.48 -15.33
CA LYS A 94 -5.76 24.41 -16.44
C LYS A 94 -7.24 24.79 -16.54
N GLU A 95 -8.12 23.88 -16.17
CA GLU A 95 -9.58 24.08 -16.12
C GLU A 95 -10.05 24.76 -14.83
N GLY A 96 -9.15 25.01 -13.86
CA GLY A 96 -9.48 25.58 -12.54
C GLY A 96 -10.24 24.63 -11.61
N LYS A 97 -10.24 23.32 -11.90
CA LYS A 97 -10.99 22.30 -11.13
C LYS A 97 -10.22 21.73 -9.93
N VAL A 98 -8.89 21.82 -9.96
CA VAL A 98 -8.00 21.51 -8.84
C VAL A 98 -7.02 22.66 -8.62
N SER A 99 -6.43 22.73 -7.43
CA SER A 99 -5.45 23.76 -7.12
C SER A 99 -4.13 23.52 -7.88
N GLU A 100 -3.40 24.60 -8.18
CA GLU A 100 -2.05 24.48 -8.74
C GLU A 100 -1.13 23.69 -7.81
N ALA A 101 -1.28 23.84 -6.48
CA ALA A 101 -0.50 23.10 -5.49
C ALA A 101 -0.73 21.58 -5.60
N GLU A 102 -1.97 21.12 -5.85
CA GLU A 102 -2.26 19.72 -6.09
C GLU A 102 -1.66 19.24 -7.42
N ALA A 103 -1.77 20.04 -8.47
CA ALA A 103 -1.21 19.70 -9.78
C ALA A 103 0.33 19.69 -9.80
N LEU A 104 0.98 20.48 -8.95
CA LEU A 104 2.44 20.49 -8.79
C LEU A 104 2.96 19.38 -7.86
N ALA A 105 2.06 18.70 -7.12
CA ALA A 105 2.39 17.61 -6.22
C ALA A 105 1.90 16.21 -6.70
N PRO A 106 1.96 15.87 -8.00
CA PRO A 106 1.53 14.57 -8.50
C PRO A 106 2.53 13.47 -8.13
N ASN A 107 3.71 13.85 -7.66
CA ASN A 107 4.80 12.94 -7.35
C ASN A 107 4.64 12.32 -5.97
N PRO A 108 5.09 11.08 -5.81
CA PRO A 108 5.16 10.45 -4.50
C PRO A 108 6.03 11.26 -3.54
N PHE A 109 5.65 11.28 -2.27
CA PHE A 109 6.49 11.81 -1.20
C PHE A 109 7.06 10.67 -0.35
N TRP A 110 8.27 10.87 0.19
CA TRP A 110 8.84 9.94 1.14
C TRP A 110 8.14 10.05 2.50
N SER A 111 7.78 8.90 3.09
CA SER A 111 7.08 8.85 4.38
C SER A 111 8.00 9.07 5.60
N GLY A 112 9.30 9.28 5.40
CA GLY A 112 10.29 9.28 6.47
C GLY A 112 10.74 7.87 6.87
N SER A 113 10.17 6.82 6.28
CA SER A 113 10.45 5.43 6.65
C SER A 113 11.19 4.68 5.54
N VAL A 114 12.01 3.72 5.95
CA VAL A 114 12.58 2.69 5.07
C VAL A 114 12.19 1.32 5.59
N ALA A 115 12.08 0.35 4.69
CA ALA A 115 11.80 -1.03 5.02
C ALA A 115 12.91 -1.94 4.50
N TYR A 116 13.52 -2.71 5.36
CA TYR A 116 14.39 -3.83 4.97
C TYR A 116 13.53 -5.06 4.78
N ARG A 117 13.71 -5.75 3.67
CA ARG A 117 12.91 -6.92 3.31
C ARG A 117 13.79 -8.12 3.04
N GLY A 118 13.34 -9.27 3.52
CA GLY A 118 14.00 -10.55 3.29
C GLY A 118 13.02 -11.71 3.38
N LEU A 119 13.45 -12.84 2.83
CA LEU A 119 12.77 -14.12 2.97
C LEU A 119 13.73 -15.10 3.62
N ILE A 120 13.28 -15.79 4.65
CA ILE A 120 14.06 -16.76 5.40
C ILE A 120 13.46 -18.14 5.14
N PRO A 121 14.24 -19.13 4.64
CA PRO A 121 13.78 -20.51 4.62
C PRO A 121 13.48 -21.01 6.03
N LYS A 122 12.37 -21.74 6.21
CA LYS A 122 11.94 -22.26 7.51
C LYS A 122 13.07 -23.00 8.23
N GLU A 123 13.76 -23.87 7.50
CA GLU A 123 14.83 -24.72 8.04
C GLU A 123 16.01 -23.90 8.58
N THR A 124 16.30 -22.76 7.96
CA THR A 124 17.36 -21.85 8.40
C THR A 124 17.04 -21.24 9.75
N LEU A 125 15.80 -20.76 9.92
CA LEU A 125 15.35 -20.17 11.18
C LEU A 125 15.22 -21.23 12.29
N GLU A 126 14.66 -22.41 11.97
CA GLU A 126 14.54 -23.50 12.92
C GLU A 126 15.89 -24.00 13.42
N ALA A 127 16.91 -24.07 12.54
CA ALA A 127 18.27 -24.43 12.92
C ALA A 127 18.96 -23.36 13.79
N LYS A 128 18.68 -22.08 13.55
CA LYS A 128 19.27 -20.95 14.27
C LYS A 128 18.63 -20.74 15.64
N PHE A 129 17.30 -20.85 15.69
CA PHE A 129 16.51 -20.62 16.90
C PHE A 129 15.32 -21.63 16.91
N PRO A 130 15.51 -22.84 17.47
CA PRO A 130 14.47 -23.87 17.52
C PRO A 130 13.19 -23.39 18.20
N GLY A 131 12.05 -23.56 17.53
CA GLY A 131 10.76 -23.15 18.06
C GLY A 131 10.46 -21.65 17.99
N HIS A 132 11.18 -20.89 17.16
CA HIS A 132 10.93 -19.47 16.94
C HIS A 132 9.46 -19.21 16.56
N ARG A 133 8.81 -18.24 17.23
CA ARG A 133 7.36 -17.95 17.04
C ARG A 133 6.99 -17.65 15.60
N ALA A 134 7.84 -16.93 14.87
CA ALA A 134 7.63 -16.57 13.45
C ALA A 134 7.49 -17.78 12.50
N LEU A 135 7.76 -19.00 12.96
CA LEU A 135 7.53 -20.20 12.19
C LEU A 135 6.05 -20.61 12.15
N LYS A 136 5.22 -20.04 13.03
CA LYS A 136 3.80 -20.40 13.20
C LYS A 136 2.87 -19.19 13.19
N ASP A 137 3.31 -18.10 13.77
CA ASP A 137 2.48 -16.94 14.09
C ASP A 137 2.85 -15.73 13.23
N ASP A 138 1.85 -14.90 12.93
CA ASP A 138 2.04 -13.55 12.41
C ASP A 138 2.41 -12.66 13.60
N ILE A 139 3.54 -11.94 13.53
CA ILE A 139 4.06 -11.16 14.65
C ILE A 139 4.39 -9.75 14.21
N ILE A 140 4.05 -8.80 15.06
CA ILE A 140 4.51 -7.42 14.97
C ILE A 140 5.42 -7.15 16.16
N TYR A 141 6.71 -6.94 15.91
CA TYR A 141 7.66 -6.50 16.93
C TYR A 141 7.71 -4.98 16.92
N CYS A 142 7.40 -4.36 18.03
CA CYS A 142 7.29 -2.90 18.19
C CYS A 142 8.47 -2.35 18.99
N GLY A 143 8.93 -1.17 18.65
CA GLY A 143 9.92 -0.39 19.39
C GLY A 143 9.91 1.06 18.91
N LYS A 144 10.55 1.96 19.63
CA LYS A 144 10.57 3.39 19.25
C LYS A 144 11.21 3.58 17.87
N ASP A 145 10.49 4.27 16.98
CA ASP A 145 10.87 4.58 15.59
C ASP A 145 11.15 3.35 14.71
N LYS A 146 10.79 2.14 15.17
CA LYS A 146 11.07 0.90 14.46
C LYS A 146 10.02 -0.16 14.77
N HIS A 147 9.71 -0.98 13.77
CA HIS A 147 8.91 -2.19 13.97
C HIS A 147 9.23 -3.25 12.92
N LEU A 148 8.89 -4.50 13.21
CA LEU A 148 8.96 -5.57 12.22
C LEU A 148 7.57 -6.20 12.06
N ILE A 149 7.25 -6.55 10.82
CA ILE A 149 6.07 -7.35 10.47
C ILE A 149 6.57 -8.67 9.90
N ILE A 150 6.26 -9.75 10.59
CA ILE A 150 6.78 -11.08 10.30
C ILE A 150 5.61 -12.04 10.16
N PHE A 151 5.60 -12.83 9.10
CA PHE A 151 4.60 -13.87 8.92
C PHE A 151 5.09 -15.00 8.02
N PRO A 152 4.63 -16.26 8.25
CA PRO A 152 4.94 -17.39 7.39
C PRO A 152 4.22 -17.25 6.04
N ILE A 153 4.91 -17.61 4.95
CA ILE A 153 4.38 -17.62 3.59
C ILE A 153 4.63 -18.97 2.91
N SER A 154 4.04 -19.17 1.74
CA SER A 154 4.23 -20.38 0.94
C SER A 154 3.91 -21.64 1.73
N ARG A 155 2.80 -21.65 2.49
CA ARG A 155 2.38 -22.74 3.40
C ARG A 155 3.42 -23.03 4.50
N GLY A 156 4.07 -22.00 5.01
CA GLY A 156 5.06 -22.10 6.07
C GLY A 156 6.47 -22.50 5.60
N ALA A 157 6.73 -22.59 4.29
CA ALA A 157 8.07 -22.90 3.79
C ALA A 157 9.07 -21.75 3.96
N HIS A 158 8.57 -20.53 4.08
CA HIS A 158 9.40 -19.33 4.26
C HIS A 158 8.77 -18.42 5.30
N VAL A 159 9.60 -17.63 5.96
CA VAL A 159 9.20 -16.50 6.81
C VAL A 159 9.50 -15.22 6.06
N ASN A 160 8.47 -14.40 5.87
CA ASN A 160 8.62 -13.05 5.29
C ASN A 160 9.02 -12.09 6.41
N VAL A 161 10.04 -11.30 6.15
CA VAL A 161 10.55 -10.27 7.06
C VAL A 161 10.42 -8.91 6.41
N VAL A 162 9.73 -8.00 7.09
CA VAL A 162 9.69 -6.58 6.74
C VAL A 162 10.02 -5.77 7.99
N ALA A 163 11.21 -5.18 8.02
CA ALA A 163 11.73 -4.45 9.16
C ALA A 163 11.80 -2.95 8.83
N PHE A 164 11.03 -2.13 9.55
CA PHE A 164 10.89 -0.70 9.31
C PHE A 164 11.75 0.11 10.28
N THR A 165 12.39 1.14 9.76
CA THR A 165 12.98 2.23 10.56
C THR A 165 12.45 3.55 10.05
N SER A 166 12.10 4.45 10.96
CA SER A 166 11.42 5.71 10.63
C SER A 166 12.10 6.91 11.27
N GLU A 167 12.08 8.01 10.56
CA GLU A 167 12.46 9.34 10.99
C GLU A 167 11.27 10.28 10.71
N PRO A 168 10.28 10.38 11.61
CA PRO A 168 9.03 11.12 11.36
C PRO A 168 9.25 12.57 10.95
N SER A 169 10.29 13.22 11.44
CA SER A 169 10.66 14.60 11.08
C SER A 169 11.08 14.79 9.62
N LYS A 170 11.39 13.71 8.94
CA LYS A 170 11.78 13.72 7.51
C LYS A 170 10.62 13.41 6.55
N GLU A 171 9.41 13.18 7.05
CA GLU A 171 8.25 12.96 6.20
C GLU A 171 8.06 14.12 5.22
N GLY A 172 7.81 13.79 3.95
CA GLY A 172 7.64 14.77 2.88
C GLY A 172 8.92 15.38 2.34
N THR A 173 10.08 15.05 2.92
CA THR A 173 11.38 15.46 2.37
C THR A 173 11.77 14.54 1.20
N GLN A 174 12.83 14.90 0.48
CA GLN A 174 13.37 14.07 -0.59
C GLN A 174 14.29 12.99 0.00
N TYR A 175 13.99 11.70 -0.23
CA TYR A 175 14.85 10.60 0.18
C TYR A 175 16.18 10.60 -0.58
N SER A 176 16.12 10.66 -1.93
CA SER A 176 17.28 10.75 -2.83
C SER A 176 16.86 11.42 -4.13
N ALA A 177 17.78 12.15 -4.75
CA ALA A 177 17.61 12.68 -6.10
C ALA A 177 17.61 11.56 -7.15
N ASN A 178 18.19 10.41 -6.83
CA ASN A 178 18.23 9.23 -7.70
C ASN A 178 17.11 8.25 -7.31
N GLU A 179 16.04 8.22 -8.07
CA GLU A 179 14.91 7.31 -7.81
C GLU A 179 15.28 5.82 -7.84
N LYS A 180 16.42 5.43 -8.43
CA LYS A 180 16.92 4.05 -8.41
C LYS A 180 17.35 3.64 -7.00
N GLU A 181 17.66 4.59 -6.13
CA GLU A 181 18.03 4.35 -4.74
C GLU A 181 16.81 4.13 -3.82
N TRP A 182 15.59 4.29 -4.32
CA TRP A 182 14.38 3.95 -3.57
C TRP A 182 14.29 2.46 -3.25
N VAL A 183 14.94 1.63 -4.06
CA VAL A 183 15.07 0.19 -3.80
C VAL A 183 16.51 -0.21 -4.11
N ALA A 184 17.23 -0.71 -3.12
CA ALA A 184 18.60 -1.14 -3.26
C ALA A 184 18.87 -2.40 -2.42
N ASP A 185 19.75 -3.26 -2.90
CA ASP A 185 20.33 -4.31 -2.06
C ASP A 185 21.34 -3.67 -1.12
N VAL A 186 21.34 -4.08 0.13
CA VAL A 186 22.23 -3.54 1.16
C VAL A 186 22.98 -4.65 1.89
N PRO A 187 24.15 -4.34 2.48
CA PRO A 187 24.85 -5.29 3.34
C PRO A 187 23.96 -5.72 4.53
N LYS A 188 24.02 -6.98 4.90
CA LYS A 188 23.30 -7.53 6.05
C LYS A 188 23.64 -6.80 7.34
N GLU A 189 24.86 -6.35 7.47
CA GLU A 189 25.39 -5.60 8.60
C GLU A 189 24.61 -4.31 8.83
N GLU A 190 24.13 -3.65 7.76
CA GLU A 190 23.28 -2.45 7.88
C GLU A 190 21.97 -2.78 8.58
N LEU A 191 21.31 -3.88 8.21
CA LEU A 191 20.09 -4.35 8.85
C LEU A 191 20.34 -4.70 10.32
N LEU A 192 21.40 -5.45 10.62
CA LEU A 192 21.73 -5.84 11.99
C LEU A 192 22.08 -4.62 12.87
N GLN A 193 22.80 -3.65 12.32
CA GLN A 193 23.10 -2.39 13.03
C GLN A 193 21.84 -1.59 13.35
N ALA A 194 20.87 -1.55 12.43
CA ALA A 194 19.62 -0.83 12.63
C ALA A 194 18.79 -1.37 13.80
N TYR A 195 18.94 -2.66 14.13
CA TYR A 195 18.22 -3.34 15.21
C TYR A 195 19.15 -3.83 16.35
N ALA A 196 20.32 -3.23 16.49
CA ALA A 196 21.24 -3.56 17.58
C ALA A 196 20.56 -3.32 18.94
N GLY A 197 20.71 -4.26 19.86
CA GLY A 197 20.12 -4.20 21.19
C GLY A 197 18.67 -4.68 21.31
N TRP A 198 18.05 -5.12 20.21
CA TRP A 198 16.75 -5.76 20.27
C TRP A 198 16.84 -7.18 20.84
N GLU A 199 15.69 -7.72 21.30
CA GLU A 199 15.59 -9.03 21.92
C GLU A 199 16.26 -10.16 21.10
N PRO A 200 16.76 -11.23 21.74
CA PRO A 200 17.49 -12.30 21.06
C PRO A 200 16.69 -13.00 19.95
N GLU A 201 15.36 -13.08 20.07
CA GLU A 201 14.48 -13.66 19.05
C GLU A 201 14.51 -12.84 17.75
N VAL A 202 14.44 -11.51 17.85
CA VAL A 202 14.56 -10.60 16.68
C VAL A 202 15.97 -10.66 16.10
N THR A 203 16.99 -10.69 16.94
CA THR A 203 18.40 -10.78 16.47
C THR A 203 18.60 -12.06 15.68
N ALA A 204 18.17 -13.21 16.19
CA ALA A 204 18.28 -14.52 15.53
C ALA A 204 17.54 -14.55 14.18
N LEU A 205 16.34 -13.93 14.13
CA LEU A 205 15.55 -13.78 12.91
C LEU A 205 16.31 -12.97 11.85
N LEU A 206 16.80 -11.77 12.20
CA LEU A 206 17.50 -10.88 11.27
C LEU A 206 18.84 -11.45 10.80
N GLU A 207 19.54 -12.20 11.63
CA GLU A 207 20.75 -12.94 11.23
C GLU A 207 20.49 -14.03 10.18
N CYS A 208 19.26 -14.50 10.04
CA CYS A 208 18.85 -15.45 9.01
C CYS A 208 18.52 -14.80 7.66
N VAL A 209 18.40 -13.47 7.59
CA VAL A 209 18.22 -12.77 6.31
C VAL A 209 19.55 -12.71 5.59
N ASP A 210 19.66 -13.38 4.44
CA ASP A 210 20.92 -13.47 3.68
C ASP A 210 21.21 -12.18 2.88
N LYS A 211 20.25 -11.74 2.08
CA LYS A 211 20.36 -10.58 1.18
C LYS A 211 19.20 -9.62 1.39
N PRO A 212 19.30 -8.70 2.35
CA PRO A 212 18.26 -7.72 2.56
C PRO A 212 18.20 -6.70 1.43
N SER A 213 16.99 -6.35 1.00
CA SER A 213 16.74 -5.19 0.17
C SER A 213 16.13 -4.06 0.99
N LYS A 214 16.62 -2.84 0.80
CA LYS A 214 16.15 -1.62 1.47
C LYS A 214 15.20 -0.86 0.54
N TRP A 215 14.05 -0.48 1.05
CA TRP A 215 12.98 0.19 0.32
C TRP A 215 12.64 1.50 1.00
N ALA A 216 12.83 2.63 0.33
CA ALA A 216 12.30 3.90 0.80
C ALA A 216 10.79 3.92 0.59
N ILE A 217 10.04 4.05 1.68
CA ILE A 217 8.58 3.98 1.65
C ILE A 217 8.02 5.32 1.18
N HIS A 218 7.36 5.30 0.04
CA HIS A 218 6.71 6.45 -0.55
C HIS A 218 5.20 6.28 -0.57
N ALA A 219 4.49 7.38 -0.47
CA ALA A 219 3.04 7.45 -0.59
C ALA A 219 2.62 8.59 -1.51
N VAL A 220 1.35 8.65 -1.86
CA VAL A 220 0.74 9.73 -2.63
C VAL A 220 -0.14 10.56 -1.71
N LYS A 221 -0.11 11.87 -1.82
CA LYS A 221 -1.03 12.75 -1.09
C LYS A 221 -2.47 12.46 -1.51
N PRO A 222 -3.44 12.54 -0.59
CA PRO A 222 -4.85 12.36 -0.94
C PRO A 222 -5.26 13.29 -2.09
N LEU A 223 -5.86 12.72 -3.12
CA LEU A 223 -6.35 13.45 -4.28
C LEU A 223 -7.76 13.98 -4.04
N SER A 224 -8.08 15.12 -4.65
CA SER A 224 -9.44 15.69 -4.64
C SER A 224 -10.40 14.91 -5.54
N THR A 225 -9.88 14.21 -6.54
CA THR A 225 -10.65 13.34 -7.46
C THR A 225 -9.79 12.21 -8.02
N PHE A 226 -10.42 11.06 -8.30
CA PHE A 226 -9.81 9.94 -9.03
C PHE A 226 -10.18 9.94 -10.51
N VAL A 227 -10.99 10.91 -10.96
CA VAL A 227 -11.52 10.91 -12.32
C VAL A 227 -11.51 12.29 -12.97
N SER A 228 -11.43 12.29 -14.29
CA SER A 228 -11.63 13.48 -15.13
C SER A 228 -12.21 13.06 -16.48
N GLY A 229 -13.45 13.48 -16.77
CA GLY A 229 -14.10 13.09 -18.03
C GLY A 229 -14.17 11.58 -18.21
N ARG A 230 -13.42 11.05 -19.17
CA ARG A 230 -13.35 9.62 -19.50
C ARG A 230 -12.10 8.92 -18.95
N VAL A 231 -11.39 9.56 -18.04
CA VAL A 231 -10.16 9.06 -17.41
C VAL A 231 -10.42 8.74 -15.95
N ALA A 232 -10.00 7.56 -15.48
CA ALA A 232 -10.05 7.16 -14.07
C ALA A 232 -8.69 6.65 -13.59
N LEU A 233 -8.38 6.86 -12.31
CA LEU A 233 -7.23 6.28 -11.61
C LEU A 233 -7.66 5.10 -10.75
N LEU A 234 -6.77 4.08 -10.62
CA LEU A 234 -7.02 2.86 -9.87
C LEU A 234 -5.76 2.41 -9.13
N GLY A 235 -5.91 1.96 -7.88
CA GLY A 235 -4.81 1.45 -7.06
C GLY A 235 -3.75 2.50 -6.77
N ASP A 236 -2.47 2.12 -6.81
CA ASP A 236 -1.35 3.02 -6.44
C ASP A 236 -1.25 4.29 -7.29
N SER A 237 -1.86 4.33 -8.47
CA SER A 237 -1.96 5.57 -9.26
C SER A 237 -2.87 6.60 -8.60
N ALA A 238 -3.87 6.14 -7.84
CA ALA A 238 -4.85 6.96 -7.13
C ALA A 238 -4.47 7.18 -5.66
N HIS A 239 -4.00 6.13 -4.95
CA HIS A 239 -3.92 6.12 -3.49
C HIS A 239 -2.77 5.25 -2.94
N ALA A 240 -1.58 5.30 -3.55
CA ALA A 240 -0.41 4.64 -2.99
C ALA A 240 -0.20 5.06 -1.52
N MET A 241 -0.14 4.07 -0.63
CA MET A 241 -0.14 4.24 0.82
C MET A 241 1.07 3.57 1.47
N THR A 242 1.34 3.91 2.73
CA THR A 242 2.28 3.18 3.58
C THR A 242 1.78 1.75 3.82
N PRO A 243 2.65 0.75 4.02
CA PRO A 243 2.26 -0.66 3.99
C PRO A 243 1.83 -1.25 5.34
N HIS A 244 1.61 -0.44 6.38
CA HIS A 244 1.45 -0.91 7.76
C HIS A 244 0.13 -1.66 8.05
N LEU A 245 -0.86 -1.55 7.16
CA LEU A 245 -2.06 -2.39 7.13
C LEU A 245 -2.05 -3.45 6.00
N GLY A 246 -0.97 -3.55 5.20
CA GLY A 246 -0.90 -4.52 4.11
C GLY A 246 -2.01 -4.41 3.04
N SER A 247 -2.74 -3.28 2.98
CA SER A 247 -4.05 -3.18 2.34
C SER A 247 -4.04 -2.62 0.92
N GLY A 248 -2.89 -2.08 0.44
CA GLY A 248 -2.84 -1.39 -0.86
C GLY A 248 -3.32 -2.24 -2.04
N ALA A 249 -2.88 -3.50 -2.12
CA ALA A 249 -3.33 -4.41 -3.17
C ALA A 249 -4.83 -4.75 -3.05
N GLY A 250 -5.33 -4.92 -1.82
CA GLY A 250 -6.75 -5.13 -1.55
C GLY A 250 -7.60 -3.96 -2.04
N GLN A 251 -7.18 -2.73 -1.75
CA GLN A 251 -7.87 -1.52 -2.20
C GLN A 251 -7.90 -1.42 -3.74
N ALA A 252 -6.81 -1.76 -4.42
CA ALA A 252 -6.77 -1.80 -5.89
C ALA A 252 -7.71 -2.85 -6.48
N ILE A 253 -7.87 -4.01 -5.82
CA ILE A 253 -8.83 -5.05 -6.22
C ILE A 253 -10.27 -4.57 -6.03
N GLU A 254 -10.57 -3.91 -4.92
CA GLU A 254 -11.88 -3.32 -4.67
C GLU A 254 -12.23 -2.22 -5.68
N ASP A 255 -11.25 -1.37 -6.03
CA ASP A 255 -11.41 -0.37 -7.10
C ASP A 255 -11.83 -1.05 -8.41
N GLY A 256 -11.07 -2.07 -8.83
CA GLY A 256 -11.37 -2.83 -10.05
C GLY A 256 -12.73 -3.51 -10.00
N TYR A 257 -13.12 -4.05 -8.84
CA TYR A 257 -14.40 -4.71 -8.62
C TYR A 257 -15.58 -3.76 -8.81
N ILE A 258 -15.49 -2.56 -8.24
CA ILE A 258 -16.57 -1.56 -8.33
C ILE A 258 -16.59 -0.92 -9.72
N LEU A 259 -15.43 -0.52 -10.25
CA LEU A 259 -15.33 0.10 -11.56
C LEU A 259 -15.84 -0.83 -12.66
N SER A 260 -15.46 -2.13 -12.62
CA SER A 260 -15.94 -3.11 -13.59
C SER A 260 -17.45 -3.31 -13.54
N ALA A 261 -18.05 -3.34 -12.34
CA ALA A 261 -19.49 -3.46 -12.17
C ALA A 261 -20.25 -2.25 -12.77
N LEU A 262 -19.70 -1.05 -12.61
CA LEU A 262 -20.27 0.18 -13.19
C LEU A 262 -20.15 0.19 -14.73
N LEU A 263 -18.97 -0.14 -15.26
CA LEU A 263 -18.72 -0.15 -16.71
C LEU A 263 -19.49 -1.26 -17.44
N ALA A 264 -19.73 -2.40 -16.78
CA ALA A 264 -20.51 -3.50 -17.35
C ALA A 264 -22.03 -3.25 -17.37
N SER A 265 -22.50 -2.19 -16.74
CA SER A 265 -23.93 -1.86 -16.68
C SER A 265 -24.45 -1.42 -18.07
N PRO A 266 -25.67 -1.86 -18.48
CA PRO A 266 -26.33 -1.34 -19.68
C PRO A 266 -26.55 0.18 -19.67
N LYS A 267 -26.52 0.81 -18.49
CA LYS A 267 -26.61 2.27 -18.34
C LYS A 267 -25.29 2.99 -18.64
N CYS A 268 -24.16 2.27 -18.71
CA CYS A 268 -22.88 2.83 -19.12
C CYS A 268 -22.84 2.92 -20.64
N THR A 269 -23.06 4.11 -21.17
CA THR A 269 -23.00 4.46 -22.58
C THR A 269 -21.91 5.51 -22.79
N PRO A 270 -21.44 5.76 -24.01
CA PRO A 270 -20.47 6.83 -24.26
C PRO A 270 -20.88 8.20 -23.68
N SER A 271 -22.17 8.52 -23.71
CA SER A 271 -22.69 9.79 -23.18
C SER A 271 -22.80 9.83 -21.66
N SER A 272 -23.05 8.69 -21.00
CA SER A 272 -23.14 8.60 -19.53
C SER A 272 -21.80 8.28 -18.87
N LEU A 273 -20.77 7.88 -19.62
CA LEU A 273 -19.47 7.42 -19.11
C LEU A 273 -18.83 8.40 -18.11
N PRO A 274 -18.75 9.71 -18.35
CA PRO A 274 -18.19 10.63 -17.35
C PRO A 274 -18.93 10.55 -16.02
N ARG A 275 -20.26 10.48 -16.05
CA ARG A 275 -21.08 10.38 -14.85
C ARG A 275 -20.89 9.03 -14.14
N VAL A 276 -20.71 7.94 -14.89
CA VAL A 276 -20.40 6.60 -14.37
C VAL A 276 -19.07 6.63 -13.59
N LEU A 277 -18.04 7.29 -14.14
CA LEU A 277 -16.75 7.44 -13.48
C LEU A 277 -16.83 8.35 -12.23
N GLU A 278 -17.66 9.39 -12.25
CA GLU A 278 -17.91 10.21 -11.05
C GLU A 278 -18.53 9.38 -9.91
N ILE A 279 -19.41 8.43 -10.20
CA ILE A 279 -19.98 7.51 -9.20
C ILE A 279 -18.87 6.62 -8.60
N TYR A 280 -17.95 6.12 -9.44
CA TYR A 280 -16.78 5.39 -8.97
C TYR A 280 -15.96 6.24 -7.99
N ASP A 281 -15.62 7.48 -8.34
CA ASP A 281 -14.89 8.40 -7.47
C ASP A 281 -15.64 8.65 -6.15
N GLN A 282 -16.94 8.92 -6.24
CA GLN A 282 -17.79 9.20 -5.07
C GLN A 282 -17.78 8.06 -4.05
N VAL A 283 -17.72 6.82 -4.52
CA VAL A 283 -17.76 5.63 -3.66
C VAL A 283 -16.36 5.25 -3.17
N ARG A 284 -15.36 5.24 -4.07
CA ARG A 284 -14.05 4.68 -3.75
C ARG A 284 -13.08 5.65 -3.09
N ARG A 285 -13.05 6.90 -3.54
CA ARG A 285 -12.08 7.88 -3.02
C ARG A 285 -12.15 8.10 -1.50
N PRO A 286 -13.34 8.26 -0.88
CA PRO A 286 -13.42 8.40 0.58
C PRO A 286 -12.90 7.15 1.32
N LYS A 287 -13.18 5.95 0.80
CA LYS A 287 -12.73 4.68 1.40
C LYS A 287 -11.22 4.50 1.30
N ALA A 288 -10.67 4.69 0.11
CA ALA A 288 -9.24 4.59 -0.09
C ALA A 288 -8.48 5.62 0.79
N LYS A 289 -9.01 6.85 0.91
CA LYS A 289 -8.45 7.87 1.80
C LYS A 289 -8.44 7.41 3.26
N GLU A 290 -9.57 6.88 3.77
CA GLU A 290 -9.68 6.33 5.13
C GLU A 290 -8.60 5.28 5.38
N VAL A 291 -8.44 4.31 4.46
CA VAL A 291 -7.44 3.24 4.60
C VAL A 291 -6.01 3.76 4.54
N CYS A 292 -5.71 4.76 3.70
CA CYS A 292 -4.41 5.43 3.67
C CYS A 292 -4.06 6.08 5.02
N GLU A 293 -5.01 6.81 5.60
CA GLU A 293 -4.85 7.48 6.90
C GLU A 293 -4.66 6.47 8.03
N LEU A 294 -5.48 5.42 8.09
CA LEU A 294 -5.36 4.35 9.07
C LEU A 294 -4.03 3.58 8.94
N SER A 295 -3.58 3.32 7.72
CA SER A 295 -2.30 2.65 7.50
C SER A 295 -1.12 3.49 8.01
N ARG A 296 -1.13 4.80 7.74
CA ARG A 296 -0.11 5.71 8.25
C ARG A 296 -0.13 5.78 9.78
N THR A 297 -1.31 5.91 10.37
CA THR A 297 -1.48 5.97 11.84
C THR A 297 -1.03 4.67 12.50
N ASN A 298 -1.33 3.50 11.91
CA ASN A 298 -0.86 2.23 12.48
C ASN A 298 0.67 2.11 12.46
N GLY A 299 1.34 2.59 11.42
CA GLY A 299 2.80 2.65 11.43
C GLY A 299 3.34 3.45 12.62
N ALA A 300 2.77 4.63 12.87
CA ALA A 300 3.14 5.45 14.02
C ALA A 300 2.84 4.75 15.36
N ILE A 301 1.71 4.02 15.47
CA ILE A 301 1.36 3.25 16.67
C ILE A 301 2.36 2.13 16.93
N TYR A 302 2.74 1.35 15.91
CA TYR A 302 3.72 0.26 16.03
C TYR A 302 5.12 0.76 16.45
N GLU A 303 5.41 2.01 16.16
CA GLU A 303 6.68 2.69 16.43
C GLU A 303 6.62 3.59 17.65
N PHE A 304 5.56 3.49 18.47
CA PHE A 304 5.33 4.31 19.66
C PHE A 304 5.39 5.83 19.39
N ASN A 305 4.99 6.24 18.18
CA ASN A 305 4.83 7.63 17.73
C ASN A 305 3.36 8.03 17.55
N GLY A 306 2.44 7.18 17.95
CA GLY A 306 1.00 7.48 17.95
C GLY A 306 0.65 8.57 18.98
N ALA A 307 -0.46 9.26 18.74
CA ALA A 307 -0.93 10.32 19.64
C ALA A 307 -1.10 9.79 21.08
N GLY A 308 -0.43 10.43 22.03
CA GLY A 308 -0.39 10.05 23.44
C GLY A 308 0.70 9.06 23.84
N ASN A 309 1.51 8.57 22.88
CA ASN A 309 2.59 7.62 23.12
C ASN A 309 3.98 8.25 22.86
N GLU A 310 4.04 9.54 22.60
CA GLU A 310 5.26 10.27 22.25
C GLU A 310 6.31 10.26 23.38
N HIS A 311 5.85 10.06 24.62
CA HIS A 311 6.70 9.99 25.82
C HIS A 311 7.48 8.68 25.92
N ILE A 312 7.10 7.63 25.17
CA ILE A 312 7.82 6.35 25.19
C ILE A 312 9.16 6.55 24.46
N GLU A 313 10.25 6.33 25.17
CA GLU A 313 11.60 6.44 24.65
C GLU A 313 12.16 5.09 24.18
N PRO A 314 13.22 5.07 23.37
CA PRO A 314 13.90 3.81 23.02
C PRO A 314 14.38 3.08 24.28
N TYR A 315 14.19 1.76 24.31
CA TYR A 315 14.62 0.90 25.42
C TYR A 315 13.95 1.22 26.77
N ASP A 316 12.77 1.84 26.76
CA ASP A 316 12.04 2.21 27.97
C ASP A 316 11.40 0.98 28.64
N GLU A 317 12.05 0.48 29.70
CA GLU A 317 11.56 -0.65 30.50
C GLU A 317 10.42 -0.23 31.48
N SER A 318 10.18 1.07 31.65
CA SER A 318 9.22 1.60 32.62
C SER A 318 7.77 1.59 32.12
N VAL A 319 7.55 1.39 30.80
CA VAL A 319 6.21 1.41 30.22
C VAL A 319 5.35 0.30 30.78
N ASP A 320 4.20 0.67 31.33
CA ASP A 320 3.26 -0.26 31.93
C ASP A 320 2.60 -1.17 30.88
N LEU A 321 2.45 -2.46 31.22
CA LEU A 321 1.77 -3.44 30.35
C LEU A 321 0.34 -3.00 30.00
N ALA A 322 -0.38 -2.39 30.93
CA ALA A 322 -1.74 -1.91 30.68
C ALA A 322 -1.76 -0.75 29.65
N GLU A 323 -0.70 0.04 29.56
CA GLU A 323 -0.54 1.06 28.53
C GLU A 323 -0.25 0.42 27.17
N LEU A 324 0.66 -0.54 27.10
CA LEU A 324 0.97 -1.30 25.90
C LEU A 324 -0.27 -2.04 25.36
N GLU A 325 -1.10 -2.61 26.24
CA GLU A 325 -2.37 -3.24 25.83
C GLU A 325 -3.35 -2.24 25.19
N LYS A 326 -3.39 -0.99 25.68
CA LYS A 326 -4.21 0.07 25.05
C LYS A 326 -3.71 0.39 23.65
N ILE A 327 -2.40 0.46 23.46
CA ILE A 327 -1.76 0.66 22.16
C ILE A 327 -2.15 -0.46 21.19
N GLY A 328 -2.06 -1.71 21.64
CA GLY A 328 -2.48 -2.88 20.84
C GLY A 328 -3.96 -2.83 20.45
N LYS A 329 -4.85 -2.48 21.38
CA LYS A 329 -6.29 -2.32 21.13
C LYS A 329 -6.59 -1.19 20.13
N GLU A 330 -5.84 -0.11 20.19
CA GLU A 330 -6.00 1.00 19.24
C GLU A 330 -5.56 0.57 17.84
N ALA A 331 -4.41 -0.11 17.72
CA ALA A 331 -3.95 -0.67 16.45
C ALA A 331 -4.96 -1.64 15.84
N GLU A 332 -5.60 -2.51 16.67
CA GLU A 332 -6.62 -3.46 16.21
C GLU A 332 -7.86 -2.77 15.64
N LYS A 333 -8.34 -1.68 16.25
CA LYS A 333 -9.51 -0.92 15.76
C LYS A 333 -9.31 -0.42 14.32
N HIS A 334 -8.08 -0.11 13.92
CA HIS A 334 -7.78 0.34 12.57
C HIS A 334 -7.95 -0.74 11.50
N TRP A 335 -8.20 -2.00 11.90
CA TRP A 335 -8.56 -3.10 11.02
C TRP A 335 -10.06 -3.34 10.90
N ASP A 336 -10.88 -2.64 11.69
CA ASP A 336 -12.35 -2.83 11.74
C ASP A 336 -13.01 -2.72 10.37
N TRP A 337 -12.55 -1.82 9.53
CA TRP A 337 -13.07 -1.66 8.16
C TRP A 337 -12.87 -2.92 7.32
N ALA A 338 -11.74 -3.63 7.48
CA ALA A 338 -11.43 -4.86 6.75
C ALA A 338 -12.21 -6.07 7.29
N TRP A 339 -12.51 -6.08 8.58
CA TRP A 339 -13.13 -7.23 9.25
C TRP A 339 -14.65 -7.13 9.37
N LYS A 340 -15.20 -5.92 9.34
CA LYS A 340 -16.63 -5.66 9.58
C LYS A 340 -17.39 -5.21 8.35
N LYS A 341 -16.71 -4.84 7.26
CA LYS A 341 -17.32 -4.34 6.02
C LYS A 341 -16.92 -5.20 4.82
N SER A 342 -17.71 -5.12 3.77
CA SER A 342 -17.49 -5.83 2.51
C SER A 342 -17.52 -4.84 1.35
N ALA A 343 -16.66 -5.05 0.35
CA ALA A 343 -16.71 -4.30 -0.91
C ALA A 343 -18.03 -4.49 -1.67
N GLU A 344 -18.83 -5.53 -1.33
CA GLU A 344 -20.17 -5.73 -1.89
C GLU A 344 -21.13 -4.60 -1.53
N GLU A 345 -21.07 -4.07 -0.31
CA GLU A 345 -21.88 -2.93 0.12
C GLU A 345 -21.58 -1.68 -0.72
N ASP A 346 -20.29 -1.43 -0.99
CA ASP A 346 -19.85 -0.30 -1.81
C ASP A 346 -20.27 -0.50 -3.27
N ARG A 347 -20.20 -1.73 -3.80
CA ARG A 347 -20.67 -2.07 -5.14
C ARG A 347 -22.19 -1.86 -5.27
N GLU A 348 -22.97 -2.35 -4.31
CA GLU A 348 -24.43 -2.15 -4.31
C GLU A 348 -24.78 -0.66 -4.27
N ASN A 349 -24.09 0.12 -3.44
CA ASN A 349 -24.27 1.56 -3.37
C ASN A 349 -23.95 2.24 -4.71
N ALA A 350 -22.85 1.88 -5.35
CA ALA A 350 -22.48 2.40 -6.66
C ALA A 350 -23.54 2.08 -7.72
N LEU A 351 -24.07 0.84 -7.75
CA LEU A 351 -25.13 0.44 -8.67
C LEU A 351 -26.47 1.15 -8.38
N LYS A 352 -26.81 1.42 -7.11
CA LYS A 352 -27.98 2.24 -6.74
C LYS A 352 -27.84 3.68 -7.26
N LEU A 353 -26.67 4.30 -7.10
CA LEU A 353 -26.38 5.62 -7.66
C LEU A 353 -26.48 5.61 -9.19
N LEU A 354 -25.96 4.58 -9.85
CA LEU A 354 -26.05 4.41 -11.31
C LEU A 354 -27.50 4.24 -11.78
N ALA A 355 -28.38 3.66 -10.95
CA ALA A 355 -29.80 3.50 -11.29
C ALA A 355 -30.55 4.84 -11.42
N THR A 356 -30.01 5.93 -10.84
CA THR A 356 -30.62 7.27 -10.84
C THR A 356 -30.28 8.13 -12.06
N ILE A 357 -29.40 7.68 -12.95
CA ILE A 357 -28.99 8.37 -14.17
C ILE A 357 -29.61 7.78 -15.43
#